data_dbae638e4412c07921012a0dc93e8656
#
_entry.id   dbae638e4412c07921012a0dc93e8656
#
_cell.length_a   1.000
_cell.length_b   1.000
_cell.length_c   1.000
_cell.angle_alpha   90.00
_cell.angle_beta   90.00
_cell.angle_gamma   90.00
#
_symmetry.space_group_name_H-M   'P 1'
#
loop_
_entity.id
_entity.type
_entity.pdbx_description
1 polymer ?
#
loop_
_entity_poly.entity_id
_entity_poly.type
_entity_poly.pdbx_seq_one_letter_code
_entity_poly.pdbx_strand_id
1 'polypeptide(L)'
;MIQEEIYAASVLDLFAGNGALGIEALSRGAAKCYFNDKSRKCCEVIRENLNRTGFTAAAELSCAEYSEALSAYQKRRLKFNLVLIDPPYRKGFDRESLELICRLGLASPNCTAVCEHDAQDLSLIHI
;
A
#
# COMPACT_ATOMS: atom_id res chain seq x y z
N MET A 1 -4.76 -6.49 -11.24
CA MET A 1 -5.49 -5.42 -10.52
C MET A 1 -6.61 -4.89 -11.39
N ILE A 2 -7.69 -4.49 -10.78
CA ILE A 2 -8.88 -4.03 -11.50
C ILE A 2 -8.78 -2.53 -11.73
N GLN A 3 -8.81 -2.12 -12.99
CA GLN A 3 -8.58 -0.73 -13.39
C GLN A 3 -9.56 0.25 -12.75
N GLU A 4 -10.81 -0.16 -12.56
CA GLU A 4 -11.84 0.70 -11.99
C GLU A 4 -11.56 1.09 -10.53
N GLU A 5 -11.01 0.17 -9.75
CA GLU A 5 -10.65 0.44 -8.35
C GLU A 5 -9.38 1.28 -8.25
N ILE A 6 -8.56 1.29 -9.29
CA ILE A 6 -7.28 2.01 -9.28
C ILE A 6 -7.46 3.47 -9.67
N TYR A 7 -8.32 3.76 -10.65
CA TYR A 7 -8.44 5.12 -11.18
C TYR A 7 -8.86 6.11 -10.09
N ALA A 8 -8.09 7.17 -9.95
CA ALA A 8 -8.28 8.23 -8.96
C ALA A 8 -8.21 7.76 -7.50
N ALA A 9 -7.73 6.55 -7.24
CA ALA A 9 -7.69 5.98 -5.89
C ALA A 9 -6.57 6.58 -5.05
N SER A 10 -6.83 6.62 -3.73
CA SER A 10 -5.79 6.77 -2.73
C SER A 10 -5.33 5.37 -2.34
N VAL A 11 -4.07 5.06 -2.61
CA VAL A 11 -3.52 3.71 -2.50
C VAL A 11 -2.54 3.63 -1.34
N LEU A 12 -2.62 2.54 -0.58
CA LEU A 12 -1.63 2.19 0.42
C LEU A 12 -0.88 0.94 -0.05
N ASP A 13 0.44 1.04 -0.19
CA ASP A 13 1.33 -0.09 -0.45
C ASP A 13 2.12 -0.35 0.83
N LEU A 14 1.58 -1.21 1.68
CA LEU A 14 2.00 -1.31 3.09
C LEU A 14 3.33 -2.03 3.30
N PHE A 15 3.65 -2.99 2.45
CA PHE A 15 4.91 -3.72 2.47
C PHE A 15 5.53 -3.57 1.09
N ALA A 16 5.99 -2.37 0.79
CA ALA A 16 6.19 -1.96 -0.60
C ALA A 16 7.39 -2.59 -1.30
N GLY A 17 8.40 -3.05 -0.55
CA GLY A 17 9.58 -3.68 -1.17
C GLY A 17 10.31 -2.73 -2.10
N ASN A 18 10.23 -2.99 -3.40
CA ASN A 18 10.80 -2.09 -4.42
C ASN A 18 9.80 -1.07 -4.95
N GLY A 19 8.56 -1.12 -4.48
CA GLY A 19 7.52 -0.18 -4.88
C GLY A 19 6.81 -0.52 -6.19
N ALA A 20 7.08 -1.67 -6.79
CA ALA A 20 6.55 -2.00 -8.12
C ALA A 20 5.03 -1.96 -8.19
N LEU A 21 4.34 -2.52 -7.20
CA LEU A 21 2.87 -2.56 -7.22
C LEU A 21 2.25 -1.18 -7.08
N GLY A 22 2.76 -0.37 -6.15
CA GLY A 22 2.26 0.98 -5.96
C GLY A 22 2.56 1.87 -7.17
N ILE A 23 3.73 1.71 -7.77
CA ILE A 23 4.09 2.47 -8.99
C ILE A 23 3.18 2.05 -10.14
N GLU A 24 2.88 0.76 -10.27
CA GLU A 24 1.94 0.32 -11.29
C GLU A 24 0.56 0.93 -11.07
N ALA A 25 0.10 1.00 -9.83
CA ALA A 25 -1.17 1.65 -9.52
C ALA A 25 -1.16 3.12 -9.95
N LEU A 26 -0.07 3.84 -9.69
CA LEU A 26 0.07 5.23 -10.13
C LEU A 26 0.05 5.34 -11.66
N SER A 27 0.72 4.42 -12.35
CA SER A 27 0.74 4.41 -13.81
C SER A 27 -0.64 4.13 -14.42
N ARG A 28 -1.52 3.49 -13.67
CA ARG A 28 -2.89 3.20 -14.09
C ARG A 28 -3.91 4.24 -13.64
N GLY A 29 -3.44 5.34 -13.09
CA GLY A 29 -4.29 6.48 -12.79
C GLY A 29 -4.66 6.69 -11.33
N ALA A 30 -4.02 6.00 -10.39
CA ALA A 30 -4.22 6.30 -8.98
C ALA A 30 -3.85 7.75 -8.70
N ALA A 31 -4.60 8.40 -7.82
CA ALA A 31 -4.36 9.79 -7.50
C ALA A 31 -3.12 9.97 -6.63
N LYS A 32 -2.90 9.04 -5.70
CA LYS A 32 -1.76 9.09 -4.78
C LYS A 32 -1.49 7.69 -4.25
N CYS A 33 -0.23 7.40 -4.00
CA CYS A 33 0.16 6.15 -3.35
C CYS A 33 1.06 6.45 -2.15
N TYR A 34 0.71 5.83 -1.02
CA TYR A 34 1.48 5.87 0.21
C TYR A 34 2.25 4.56 0.29
N PHE A 35 3.57 4.65 0.21
CA PHE A 35 4.45 3.49 0.28
C PHE A 35 5.02 3.38 1.69
N ASN A 36 5.08 2.18 2.21
CA ASN A 36 5.76 1.93 3.47
C ASN A 36 6.58 0.65 3.37
N ASP A 37 7.76 0.67 3.96
CA ASP A 37 8.55 -0.54 4.21
C ASP A 37 9.41 -0.28 5.43
N LYS A 38 9.69 -1.32 6.21
CA LYS A 38 10.55 -1.15 7.38
C LYS A 38 12.04 -1.16 7.00
N SER A 39 12.39 -1.68 5.85
CA SER A 39 13.78 -1.76 5.39
C SER A 39 14.23 -0.44 4.79
N ARG A 40 15.27 0.16 5.38
CA ARG A 40 15.85 1.39 4.83
C ARG A 40 16.33 1.18 3.40
N LYS A 41 16.90 0.02 3.11
CA LYS A 41 17.37 -0.31 1.77
C LYS A 41 16.21 -0.35 0.77
N CYS A 42 15.10 -0.95 1.15
CA CYS A 42 13.91 -0.95 0.31
C CYS A 42 13.41 0.47 0.07
N CYS A 43 13.40 1.30 1.10
CA CYS A 43 12.96 2.69 0.97
C CYS A 43 13.84 3.49 -0.01
N GLU A 44 15.14 3.24 0.01
CA GLU A 44 16.05 3.86 -0.97
C GLU A 44 15.72 3.42 -2.40
N VAL A 45 15.45 2.13 -2.59
CA VAL A 45 15.08 1.60 -3.90
C VAL A 45 13.74 2.17 -4.37
N ILE A 46 12.77 2.28 -3.47
CA ILE A 46 11.48 2.89 -3.79
C ILE A 46 11.68 4.33 -4.26
N ARG A 47 12.49 5.10 -3.55
CA ARG A 47 12.75 6.50 -3.91
C ARG A 47 13.40 6.60 -5.30
N GLU A 48 14.37 5.75 -5.58
CA GLU A 48 14.99 5.71 -6.90
C GLU A 48 13.98 5.37 -7.99
N ASN A 49 13.15 4.37 -7.74
CA ASN A 49 12.15 3.94 -8.71
C ASN A 49 11.09 5.02 -8.96
N LEU A 50 10.69 5.75 -7.92
CA LEU A 50 9.76 6.88 -8.06
C LEU A 50 10.38 7.99 -8.90
N ASN A 51 11.64 8.32 -8.66
CA ASN A 51 12.34 9.34 -9.45
C ASN A 51 12.46 8.93 -10.90
N ARG A 52 12.84 7.68 -11.14
CA ARG A 52 13.04 7.18 -12.51
C ARG A 52 11.75 7.13 -13.31
N THR A 53 10.64 6.83 -12.66
CA THR A 53 9.33 6.71 -13.32
C THR A 53 8.55 8.01 -13.35
N GLY A 54 8.99 9.04 -12.64
CA GLY A 54 8.34 10.34 -12.65
C GLY A 54 7.13 10.46 -11.73
N PHE A 55 6.96 9.56 -10.76
CA PHE A 55 5.78 9.56 -9.89
C PHE A 55 6.02 10.14 -8.50
N THR A 56 7.18 10.78 -8.28
CA THR A 56 7.53 11.31 -6.95
C THR A 56 6.46 12.24 -6.38
N ALA A 57 5.87 13.11 -7.21
CA ALA A 57 4.88 14.08 -6.75
C ALA A 57 3.58 13.43 -6.26
N ALA A 58 3.25 12.25 -6.77
CA ALA A 58 2.03 11.52 -6.40
C ALA A 58 2.27 10.47 -5.32
N ALA A 59 3.44 10.48 -4.68
CA ALA A 59 3.83 9.46 -3.73
C ALA A 59 4.25 10.05 -2.39
N GLU A 60 3.99 9.31 -1.32
CA GLU A 60 4.60 9.51 -0.02
C GLU A 60 5.30 8.23 0.37
N LEU A 61 6.45 8.33 1.01
CA LEU A 61 7.23 7.19 1.46
C LEU A 61 7.48 7.30 2.95
N SER A 62 7.17 6.24 3.68
CA SER A 62 7.57 6.10 5.08
C SER A 62 8.42 4.86 5.25
N CYS A 63 9.34 4.91 6.20
CA CYS A 63 10.23 3.79 6.52
C CYS A 63 9.97 3.40 7.97
N ALA A 64 9.01 2.50 8.18
CA ALA A 64 8.54 2.19 9.53
C ALA A 64 7.98 0.77 9.59
N GLU A 65 7.92 0.25 10.81
CA GLU A 65 7.14 -0.94 11.09
C GLU A 65 5.69 -0.68 10.66
N TYR A 66 5.01 -1.69 10.09
CA TYR A 66 3.70 -1.44 9.50
C TYR A 66 2.68 -0.88 10.51
N SER A 67 2.71 -1.34 11.76
CA SER A 67 1.79 -0.85 12.77
C SER A 67 2.04 0.62 13.12
N GLU A 68 3.29 1.05 13.13
CA GLU A 68 3.64 2.44 13.36
C GLU A 68 3.19 3.32 12.20
N ALA A 69 3.38 2.84 10.97
CA ALA A 69 2.93 3.57 9.79
C ALA A 69 1.41 3.76 9.82
N LEU A 70 0.67 2.68 10.11
CA LEU A 70 -0.79 2.74 10.16
C LEU A 70 -1.28 3.69 11.26
N SER A 71 -0.62 3.69 12.41
CA SER A 71 -0.95 4.61 13.50
C SER A 71 -0.74 6.06 13.09
N ALA A 72 0.35 6.35 12.39
CA ALA A 72 0.64 7.68 11.89
C ALA A 72 -0.41 8.14 10.87
N TYR A 73 -0.83 7.25 9.97
CA TYR A 73 -1.89 7.56 8.99
C TYR A 73 -3.22 7.84 9.69
N GLN A 74 -3.54 7.09 10.74
CA GLN A 74 -4.76 7.32 11.51
C GLN A 74 -4.78 8.72 12.12
N LYS A 75 -3.66 9.16 12.68
CA LYS A 75 -3.55 10.50 13.29
C LYS A 75 -3.79 11.60 12.25
N ARG A 76 -3.41 11.35 11.01
CA ARG A 76 -3.63 12.27 9.89
C ARG A 76 -5.03 12.13 9.28
N ARG A 77 -5.84 11.19 9.77
CA ARG A 77 -7.19 10.90 9.28
C ARG A 77 -7.22 10.51 7.81
N LEU A 78 -6.21 9.81 7.36
CA LEU A 78 -6.15 9.31 5.99
C LEU A 78 -7.15 8.18 5.78
N LYS A 79 -7.64 8.08 4.54
CA LYS A 79 -8.52 6.99 4.10
C LYS A 79 -7.98 6.45 2.79
N PHE A 80 -8.00 5.14 2.64
CA PHE A 80 -7.50 4.48 1.43
C PHE A 80 -8.63 3.78 0.69
N ASN A 81 -8.61 3.89 -0.64
CA ASN A 81 -9.56 3.20 -1.51
C ASN A 81 -9.04 1.82 -1.92
N LEU A 82 -7.72 1.69 -1.99
CA LEU A 82 -7.05 0.47 -2.41
C LEU A 82 -5.88 0.22 -1.47
N VAL A 83 -5.80 -0.98 -0.94
CA VAL A 83 -4.71 -1.40 -0.06
C VAL A 83 -4.02 -2.60 -0.67
N LEU A 84 -2.71 -2.50 -0.86
CA LEU A 84 -1.88 -3.56 -1.39
C LEU A 84 -1.11 -4.19 -0.24
N ILE A 85 -1.31 -5.48 -0.02
CA ILE A 85 -0.70 -6.18 1.11
C ILE A 85 0.08 -7.39 0.59
N ASP A 86 1.39 -7.24 0.54
CA ASP A 86 2.33 -8.29 0.17
C ASP A 86 3.36 -8.42 1.30
N PRO A 87 2.96 -9.05 2.43
CA PRO A 87 3.83 -9.09 3.60
C PRO A 87 5.02 -10.03 3.38
N PRO A 88 6.14 -9.79 4.06
CA PRO A 88 7.24 -10.74 4.04
C PRO A 88 6.80 -12.06 4.69
N TYR A 89 7.39 -13.13 4.28
CA TYR A 89 7.15 -14.55 4.61
C TYR A 89 6.71 -14.85 6.05
N ARG A 90 5.56 -14.34 6.49
CA ARG A 90 5.05 -14.61 7.81
C ARG A 90 3.56 -14.91 7.74
N LYS A 91 3.18 -16.13 8.09
CA LYS A 91 1.80 -16.57 8.09
C LYS A 91 0.92 -15.67 8.97
N GLY A 92 -0.21 -15.26 8.44
CA GLY A 92 -1.18 -14.47 9.17
C GLY A 92 -0.91 -12.97 9.17
N PHE A 93 0.21 -12.52 8.62
CA PHE A 93 0.59 -11.11 8.63
C PHE A 93 -0.36 -10.26 7.78
N ASP A 94 -0.88 -10.81 6.70
CA ASP A 94 -1.90 -10.19 5.88
C ASP A 94 -3.19 -9.96 6.66
N ARG A 95 -3.63 -10.97 7.44
CA ARG A 95 -4.82 -10.85 8.29
C ARG A 95 -4.62 -9.81 9.38
N GLU A 96 -3.50 -9.84 10.08
CA GLU A 96 -3.19 -8.87 11.13
C GLU A 96 -3.24 -7.45 10.58
N SER A 97 -2.64 -7.24 9.41
CA SER A 97 -2.60 -5.93 8.75
C SER A 97 -4.00 -5.45 8.39
N LEU A 98 -4.82 -6.32 7.80
CA LEU A 98 -6.20 -5.97 7.42
C LEU A 98 -7.05 -5.64 8.63
N GLU A 99 -6.94 -6.43 9.70
CA GLU A 99 -7.69 -6.18 10.93
C GLU A 99 -7.31 -4.82 11.53
N LEU A 100 -6.03 -4.48 11.51
CA LEU A 100 -5.56 -3.21 12.03
C LEU A 100 -6.03 -2.04 11.17
N ILE A 101 -5.98 -2.17 9.84
CA ILE A 101 -6.48 -1.16 8.91
C ILE A 101 -7.96 -0.88 9.19
N CYS A 102 -8.77 -1.93 9.35
CA CYS A 102 -10.19 -1.79 9.65
C CYS A 102 -10.42 -1.16 11.02
N ARG A 103 -9.69 -1.62 12.03
CA ARG A 103 -9.83 -1.10 13.40
C ARG A 103 -9.48 0.37 13.50
N LEU A 104 -8.45 0.81 12.79
CA LEU A 104 -8.01 2.19 12.80
C LEU A 104 -8.83 3.09 11.87
N GLY A 105 -9.81 2.54 11.18
CA GLY A 105 -10.69 3.32 10.31
C GLY A 105 -10.00 3.89 9.07
N LEU A 106 -8.99 3.18 8.56
CA LEU A 106 -8.20 3.66 7.41
C LEU A 106 -8.82 3.28 6.06
N ALA A 107 -9.80 2.39 6.04
CA ALA A 107 -10.46 2.00 4.80
C ALA A 107 -11.60 2.98 4.49
N SER A 108 -11.62 3.49 3.26
CA SER A 108 -12.75 4.28 2.78
C SER A 108 -13.94 3.35 2.53
N PRO A 109 -15.18 3.89 2.40
CA PRO A 109 -16.30 3.06 1.93
C PRO A 109 -15.92 2.40 0.60
N ASN A 110 -16.21 1.11 0.46
CA ASN A 110 -15.89 0.33 -0.74
C ASN A 110 -14.38 0.15 -0.99
N CYS A 111 -13.56 0.19 0.06
CA CYS A 111 -12.15 -0.09 -0.07
C CYS A 111 -11.92 -1.51 -0.55
N THR A 112 -10.98 -1.68 -1.46
CA THR A 112 -10.54 -3.01 -1.93
C THR A 112 -9.15 -3.28 -1.40
N ALA A 113 -8.93 -4.45 -0.86
CA ALA A 113 -7.61 -4.92 -0.47
C ALA A 113 -7.15 -6.02 -1.42
N VAL A 114 -5.92 -5.90 -1.90
CA VAL A 114 -5.27 -6.93 -2.71
C VAL A 114 -4.20 -7.55 -1.83
N CYS A 115 -4.39 -8.83 -1.51
CA CYS A 115 -3.46 -9.57 -0.68
C CYS A 115 -2.75 -10.63 -1.53
N GLU A 116 -1.44 -10.65 -1.47
CA GLU A 116 -0.64 -11.66 -2.12
C GLU A 116 -0.21 -12.69 -1.08
N HIS A 117 -0.66 -13.94 -1.26
CA HIS A 117 -0.38 -15.03 -0.32
C HIS A 117 0.93 -15.74 -0.64
N ASP A 118 1.22 -15.92 -1.91
CA ASP A 118 2.51 -16.35 -2.42
C ASP A 118 2.66 -15.79 -3.84
N ALA A 119 3.71 -16.16 -4.53
CA ALA A 119 4.13 -15.49 -5.77
C ALA A 119 3.04 -15.40 -6.86
N GLN A 120 1.95 -16.14 -6.74
CA GLN A 120 0.93 -16.19 -7.80
C GLN A 120 -0.52 -16.10 -7.32
N ASP A 121 -0.74 -16.09 -6.00
CA ASP A 121 -2.09 -16.07 -5.44
C ASP A 121 -2.45 -14.67 -4.95
N LEU A 122 -3.34 -14.02 -5.68
CA LEU A 122 -3.88 -12.72 -5.30
C LEU A 122 -5.31 -12.89 -4.83
N SER A 123 -5.63 -12.32 -3.69
CA SER A 123 -7.00 -12.25 -3.18
C SER A 123 -7.47 -10.81 -3.19
N LEU A 124 -8.70 -10.60 -3.68
CA LEU A 124 -9.39 -9.32 -3.63
C LEU A 124 -10.39 -9.37 -2.50
N ILE A 125 -10.29 -8.43 -1.58
CA ILE A 125 -11.17 -8.35 -0.42
C ILE A 125 -11.79 -6.95 -0.39
N HIS A 126 -13.11 -6.90 -0.38
CA HIS A 126 -13.84 -5.64 -0.17
C HIS A 126 -14.05 -5.45 1.32
N ILE A 127 -13.60 -4.34 1.81
CA ILE A 127 -13.66 -4.01 3.23
C ILE A 127 -14.91 -3.18 3.54
#